data_fb0d0a22e2fb2318b49802c563704161
#
_entry.id   fb0d0a22e2fb2318b49802c563704161
#
_cell.length_a   1.000
_cell.length_b   1.000
_cell.length_c   1.000
_cell.angle_alpha   90.00
_cell.angle_beta   90.00
_cell.angle_gamma   90.00
#
_symmetry.space_group_name_H-M   'P 1'
#
loop_
_entity.id
_entity.type
_entity.pdbx_description
1 polymer ?
#
loop_
_entity_poly.entity_id
_entity_poly.type
_entity_poly.pdbx_seq_one_letter_code
_entity_poly.pdbx_strand_id
1 'polypeptide(L)'
;MASSNSYKLRCSIPGHEMDVRGLAAAVFPEGAFVSVSRDRTGRVWVPNCSPDKGFTEMHCMSGHSNFVSCVCVIAPNETYPRGLIATGGNDNNICVFTLDQPQPLYTLQGHKNTVCTLSSGKFGTLLSGSWDTTAKIWLNEKCMMTLQGHTAAVWAVIILPEQGLMLSGSADKTIKLWKAGRCERTFTGHEDCVRGLAVISSTEFFSCSNDTSIRRWLVTGECVQVYYSHTNYIYSLAVFPNSQDFISTGEDRSLRIWRKGECCQTIRLPAQSVWCCCLLPNGDIAVGASDGIIRIFTEAEDRMASAEDLQAFEDELSKATIDPKTGDLGDIKLEDLPGREHLNEPGNRDGQTRLIKDGQKVEAYQWSVSDGRWMKIGDVVGGSNQQTSKSVVYEGKEYDYVFTIDVNEGGPSMKLPYNVSDDPWLAAHNFLQKNDLSPMFLDQVANFIIENTKGHVVGPAQPSGGDPLTGEAIM
;
A
#
# COMPACT_ATOMS: atom_id res chain seq x y z
N MET A 1 -3.12 -35.87 3.03
CA MET A 1 -2.72 -34.48 3.10
C MET A 1 -3.12 -33.89 1.77
N ALA A 2 -4.14 -33.04 1.71
CA ALA A 2 -4.48 -32.34 0.47
C ALA A 2 -3.33 -31.38 0.19
N SER A 3 -2.68 -31.50 -0.97
CA SER A 3 -1.73 -30.51 -1.46
C SER A 3 -2.50 -29.18 -1.53
N SER A 4 -2.15 -28.20 -0.72
CA SER A 4 -2.70 -26.86 -0.92
C SER A 4 -2.19 -26.38 -2.28
N ASN A 5 -3.10 -26.26 -3.25
CA ASN A 5 -2.77 -25.69 -4.53
C ASN A 5 -2.23 -24.25 -4.31
N SER A 6 -1.15 -23.92 -4.98
CA SER A 6 -0.62 -22.55 -4.95
C SER A 6 -1.45 -21.63 -5.84
N TYR A 7 -1.63 -20.39 -5.43
CA TYR A 7 -2.22 -19.36 -6.27
C TYR A 7 -1.36 -19.11 -7.52
N LYS A 8 -2.00 -19.09 -8.66
CA LYS A 8 -1.38 -18.71 -9.95
C LYS A 8 -2.21 -17.63 -10.62
N LEU A 9 -1.59 -16.93 -11.58
CA LEU A 9 -2.30 -15.93 -12.36
C LEU A 9 -3.51 -16.54 -13.05
N ARG A 10 -4.66 -15.88 -12.94
CA ARG A 10 -5.87 -16.15 -13.72
C ARG A 10 -5.93 -15.25 -14.94
N CYS A 11 -5.76 -13.94 -14.74
CA CYS A 11 -5.71 -12.95 -15.82
C CYS A 11 -5.11 -11.63 -15.32
N SER A 12 -4.65 -10.82 -16.27
CA SER A 12 -4.28 -9.42 -16.07
C SER A 12 -5.29 -8.53 -16.80
N ILE A 13 -5.74 -7.46 -16.13
CA ILE A 13 -6.75 -6.53 -16.64
C ILE A 13 -6.10 -5.15 -16.78
N PRO A 14 -5.66 -4.75 -17.98
CA PRO A 14 -5.19 -3.40 -18.25
C PRO A 14 -6.42 -2.49 -18.40
N GLY A 15 -6.78 -1.78 -17.35
CA GLY A 15 -8.02 -1.00 -17.34
C GLY A 15 -7.88 0.43 -16.87
N HIS A 16 -6.87 0.72 -16.07
CA HIS A 16 -6.59 2.05 -15.56
C HIS A 16 -5.34 2.66 -16.19
N GLU A 17 -5.34 3.97 -16.37
CA GLU A 17 -4.21 4.71 -16.93
C GLU A 17 -3.15 5.07 -15.87
N MET A 18 -3.52 4.93 -14.58
CA MET A 18 -2.67 5.23 -13.43
C MET A 18 -2.88 4.18 -12.33
N ASP A 19 -2.17 4.32 -11.23
CA ASP A 19 -2.21 3.44 -10.06
C ASP A 19 -3.63 3.00 -9.68
N VAL A 20 -3.82 1.71 -9.46
CA VAL A 20 -5.03 1.15 -8.84
C VAL A 20 -4.90 1.24 -7.33
N ARG A 21 -5.68 2.11 -6.70
CA ARG A 21 -5.57 2.48 -5.29
C ARG A 21 -6.51 1.75 -4.35
N GLY A 22 -7.59 1.20 -4.87
CA GLY A 22 -8.56 0.48 -4.08
C GLY A 22 -9.30 -0.58 -4.88
N LEU A 23 -9.63 -1.67 -4.21
CA LEU A 23 -10.41 -2.78 -4.72
C LEU A 23 -11.48 -3.17 -3.71
N ALA A 24 -12.67 -3.53 -4.17
CA ALA A 24 -13.73 -4.07 -3.35
C ALA A 24 -14.56 -5.10 -4.13
N ALA A 25 -14.85 -6.25 -3.53
CA ALA A 25 -15.77 -7.21 -4.12
C ALA A 25 -17.19 -6.63 -4.18
N ALA A 26 -17.84 -6.69 -5.32
CA ALA A 26 -19.22 -6.26 -5.48
C ALA A 26 -20.20 -7.36 -5.05
N VAL A 27 -21.36 -6.95 -4.52
CA VAL A 27 -22.41 -7.90 -4.16
C VAL A 27 -23.16 -8.37 -5.39
N PHE A 28 -23.23 -7.51 -6.42
CA PHE A 28 -23.93 -7.78 -7.68
C PHE A 28 -23.18 -7.12 -8.86
N PRO A 29 -23.11 -7.77 -10.03
CA PRO A 29 -23.40 -9.19 -10.30
C PRO A 29 -22.46 -10.12 -9.53
N GLU A 30 -22.82 -11.40 -9.45
CA GLU A 30 -21.99 -12.40 -8.75
C GLU A 30 -20.58 -12.47 -9.35
N GLY A 31 -19.57 -12.47 -8.49
CA GLY A 31 -18.15 -12.49 -8.89
C GLY A 31 -17.60 -11.16 -9.42
N ALA A 32 -18.42 -10.10 -9.47
CA ALA A 32 -17.96 -8.78 -9.85
C ALA A 32 -17.13 -8.11 -8.75
N PHE A 33 -16.29 -7.17 -9.15
CA PHE A 33 -15.54 -6.31 -8.23
C PHE A 33 -15.41 -4.89 -8.78
N VAL A 34 -15.05 -3.97 -7.90
CA VAL A 34 -14.83 -2.57 -8.22
C VAL A 34 -13.38 -2.22 -8.01
N SER A 35 -12.81 -1.45 -8.91
CA SER A 35 -11.50 -0.81 -8.77
C SER A 35 -11.62 0.70 -8.83
N VAL A 36 -10.70 1.39 -8.13
CA VAL A 36 -10.55 2.85 -8.22
C VAL A 36 -9.10 3.23 -8.40
N SER A 37 -8.87 4.34 -9.11
CA SER A 37 -7.54 4.72 -9.55
C SER A 37 -7.26 6.22 -9.43
N ARG A 38 -5.98 6.57 -9.48
CA ARG A 38 -5.51 7.94 -9.66
C ARG A 38 -5.88 8.54 -11.02
N ASP A 39 -6.34 7.76 -11.97
CA ASP A 39 -6.93 8.27 -13.22
C ASP A 39 -8.29 8.97 -13.01
N ARG A 40 -8.74 9.11 -11.77
CA ARG A 40 -9.98 9.74 -11.30
C ARG A 40 -11.23 8.94 -11.61
N THR A 41 -11.09 7.68 -11.98
CA THR A 41 -12.21 6.78 -12.31
C THR A 41 -12.35 5.66 -11.29
N GLY A 42 -13.57 5.15 -11.18
CA GLY A 42 -13.89 3.85 -10.64
C GLY A 42 -14.46 2.96 -11.74
N ARG A 43 -14.17 1.67 -11.72
CA ARG A 43 -14.63 0.72 -12.75
C ARG A 43 -15.19 -0.52 -12.10
N VAL A 44 -16.29 -1.01 -12.69
CA VAL A 44 -16.95 -2.26 -12.28
C VAL A 44 -16.60 -3.34 -13.28
N TRP A 45 -16.05 -4.42 -12.78
CA TRP A 45 -15.57 -5.56 -13.56
C TRP A 45 -16.45 -6.77 -13.31
N VAL A 46 -16.88 -7.41 -14.36
CA VAL A 46 -17.69 -8.64 -14.31
C VAL A 46 -16.95 -9.81 -14.95
N PRO A 47 -17.06 -11.03 -14.39
CA PRO A 47 -16.40 -12.18 -14.99
C PRO A 47 -17.03 -12.50 -16.35
N ASN A 48 -16.18 -12.83 -17.34
CA ASN A 48 -16.63 -13.25 -18.65
C ASN A 48 -17.30 -14.62 -18.57
N CYS A 49 -18.39 -14.79 -19.31
CA CYS A 49 -19.03 -16.10 -19.52
C CYS A 49 -18.28 -16.96 -20.55
N SER A 50 -17.22 -16.46 -21.12
CA SER A 50 -16.44 -17.03 -22.22
C SER A 50 -15.22 -17.80 -21.71
N PRO A 51 -14.62 -18.71 -22.54
CA PRO A 51 -13.46 -19.49 -22.15
C PRO A 51 -12.19 -18.70 -21.84
N ASP A 52 -12.13 -17.40 -22.13
CA ASP A 52 -10.98 -16.53 -21.86
C ASP A 52 -10.73 -16.22 -20.37
N LYS A 53 -11.60 -16.72 -19.49
CA LYS A 53 -11.46 -16.64 -18.00
C LYS A 53 -11.23 -15.24 -17.43
N GLY A 54 -11.33 -14.20 -18.25
CA GLY A 54 -11.07 -12.80 -17.90
C GLY A 54 -12.25 -12.08 -17.30
N PHE A 55 -12.14 -10.76 -17.27
CA PHE A 55 -13.17 -9.83 -16.81
C PHE A 55 -13.40 -8.75 -17.87
N THR A 56 -14.65 -8.29 -17.96
CA THR A 56 -15.03 -7.19 -18.84
C THR A 56 -15.48 -6.00 -17.99
N GLU A 57 -15.12 -4.79 -18.41
CA GLU A 57 -15.64 -3.58 -17.80
C GLU A 57 -17.13 -3.48 -18.08
N MET A 58 -17.92 -3.52 -17.02
CA MET A 58 -19.37 -3.31 -17.12
C MET A 58 -19.70 -1.82 -17.10
N HIS A 59 -18.93 -1.04 -16.32
CA HIS A 59 -19.27 0.34 -16.07
C HIS A 59 -18.06 1.15 -15.59
N CYS A 60 -17.93 2.38 -16.09
CA CYS A 60 -16.95 3.36 -15.65
C CYS A 60 -17.66 4.51 -14.92
N MET A 61 -17.23 4.77 -13.70
CA MET A 61 -17.75 5.81 -12.82
C MET A 61 -16.80 7.01 -12.82
N SER A 62 -17.37 8.20 -12.95
CA SER A 62 -16.65 9.48 -12.89
C SER A 62 -17.39 10.46 -12.00
N GLY A 63 -16.69 11.35 -11.34
CA GLY A 63 -17.31 12.33 -10.42
C GLY A 63 -16.30 13.01 -9.50
N HIS A 64 -15.16 12.37 -9.28
CA HIS A 64 -14.05 13.00 -8.56
C HIS A 64 -13.28 13.97 -9.45
N SER A 65 -12.96 15.14 -8.91
CA SER A 65 -12.11 16.14 -9.59
C SER A 65 -10.61 15.87 -9.43
N ASN A 66 -10.24 14.96 -8.55
CA ASN A 66 -8.86 14.56 -8.25
C ASN A 66 -8.77 13.02 -8.11
N PHE A 67 -7.60 12.49 -7.77
CA PHE A 67 -7.34 11.06 -7.58
C PHE A 67 -8.37 10.38 -6.70
N VAL A 68 -8.79 9.17 -7.07
CA VAL A 68 -9.61 8.31 -6.22
C VAL A 68 -8.70 7.39 -5.42
N SER A 69 -8.83 7.42 -4.09
CA SER A 69 -7.90 6.78 -3.18
C SER A 69 -8.44 5.49 -2.55
N CYS A 70 -9.74 5.36 -2.41
CA CYS A 70 -10.35 4.22 -1.73
C CYS A 70 -11.77 3.95 -2.24
N VAL A 71 -12.23 2.71 -2.01
CA VAL A 71 -13.56 2.24 -2.39
C VAL A 71 -14.09 1.27 -1.35
N CYS A 72 -15.39 1.30 -1.11
CA CYS A 72 -16.10 0.23 -0.44
C CYS A 72 -17.47 0.01 -1.09
N VAL A 73 -18.05 -1.16 -0.86
CA VAL A 73 -19.39 -1.51 -1.33
C VAL A 73 -20.35 -1.45 -0.16
N ILE A 74 -21.43 -0.72 -0.32
CA ILE A 74 -22.52 -0.63 0.64
C ILE A 74 -23.52 -1.75 0.32
N ALA A 75 -23.85 -2.54 1.33
CA ALA A 75 -24.73 -3.69 1.19
C ALA A 75 -26.11 -3.32 0.62
N PRO A 76 -26.76 -4.23 -0.13
CA PRO A 76 -28.11 -4.06 -0.63
C PRO A 76 -29.11 -3.71 0.47
N ASN A 77 -30.10 -2.89 0.11
CA ASN A 77 -31.26 -2.56 0.94
C ASN A 77 -32.53 -2.51 0.07
N GLU A 78 -33.67 -2.18 0.67
CA GLU A 78 -34.95 -2.12 -0.06
C GLU A 78 -34.94 -1.10 -1.20
N THR A 79 -34.27 0.05 -1.02
CA THR A 79 -34.20 1.12 -2.02
C THR A 79 -33.16 0.80 -3.11
N TYR A 80 -32.05 0.19 -2.73
CA TYR A 80 -30.93 -0.15 -3.63
C TYR A 80 -30.63 -1.65 -3.54
N PRO A 81 -31.41 -2.51 -4.19
CA PRO A 81 -31.30 -3.97 -4.07
C PRO A 81 -30.00 -4.56 -4.64
N ARG A 82 -29.26 -3.78 -5.41
CA ARG A 82 -27.94 -4.17 -5.93
C ARG A 82 -26.78 -3.66 -5.06
N GLY A 83 -27.07 -2.88 -4.00
CA GLY A 83 -26.07 -2.16 -3.22
C GLY A 83 -25.64 -0.86 -3.90
N LEU A 84 -24.71 -0.17 -3.24
CA LEU A 84 -24.10 1.07 -3.72
C LEU A 84 -22.58 0.95 -3.65
N ILE A 85 -21.88 1.79 -4.39
CA ILE A 85 -20.44 1.91 -4.37
C ILE A 85 -20.10 3.28 -3.78
N ALA A 86 -19.29 3.33 -2.74
CA ALA A 86 -18.75 4.56 -2.19
C ALA A 86 -17.25 4.66 -2.49
N THR A 87 -16.82 5.81 -3.01
CA THR A 87 -15.42 6.11 -3.34
C THR A 87 -14.97 7.36 -2.62
N GLY A 88 -13.74 7.39 -2.13
CA GLY A 88 -13.12 8.56 -1.51
C GLY A 88 -11.92 9.04 -2.29
N GLY A 89 -11.70 10.35 -2.33
CA GLY A 89 -10.67 10.93 -3.17
C GLY A 89 -9.89 12.09 -2.57
N ASN A 90 -8.87 12.50 -3.32
CA ASN A 90 -8.01 13.64 -2.98
C ASN A 90 -8.72 15.00 -3.17
N ASP A 91 -9.94 15.01 -3.67
CA ASP A 91 -10.83 16.18 -3.68
C ASP A 91 -11.62 16.34 -2.38
N ASN A 92 -11.28 15.55 -1.35
CA ASN A 92 -11.86 15.55 0.00
C ASN A 92 -13.32 15.08 0.07
N ASN A 93 -13.85 14.58 -1.04
CA ASN A 93 -15.22 14.13 -1.16
C ASN A 93 -15.35 12.62 -1.10
N ILE A 94 -16.55 12.17 -0.75
CA ILE A 94 -16.99 10.79 -0.93
C ILE A 94 -18.11 10.81 -1.96
N CYS A 95 -17.93 10.15 -3.08
CA CYS A 95 -18.94 9.98 -4.10
C CYS A 95 -19.62 8.62 -3.93
N VAL A 96 -20.95 8.59 -3.99
CA VAL A 96 -21.74 7.36 -3.88
C VAL A 96 -22.46 7.12 -5.19
N PHE A 97 -22.29 5.92 -5.74
CA PHE A 97 -22.79 5.52 -7.05
C PHE A 97 -23.76 4.36 -6.96
N THR A 98 -24.69 4.30 -7.90
CA THR A 98 -25.38 3.06 -8.27
C THR A 98 -24.53 2.28 -9.28
N LEU A 99 -24.84 1.00 -9.47
CA LEU A 99 -24.09 0.13 -10.40
C LEU A 99 -24.39 0.38 -11.89
N ASP A 100 -25.29 1.29 -12.21
CA ASP A 100 -25.80 1.51 -13.56
C ASP A 100 -25.68 2.97 -14.05
N GLN A 101 -25.08 3.86 -13.24
CA GLN A 101 -24.91 5.26 -13.59
C GLN A 101 -23.45 5.71 -13.48
N PRO A 102 -22.91 6.44 -14.48
CA PRO A 102 -21.53 6.92 -14.47
C PRO A 102 -21.30 8.09 -13.50
N GLN A 103 -22.36 8.80 -13.15
CA GLN A 103 -22.31 9.95 -12.25
C GLN A 103 -22.72 9.57 -10.83
N PRO A 104 -22.20 10.27 -9.81
CA PRO A 104 -22.59 10.03 -8.44
C PRO A 104 -24.10 10.21 -8.23
N LEU A 105 -24.71 9.31 -7.48
CA LEU A 105 -26.06 9.48 -6.96
C LEU A 105 -26.11 10.68 -6.01
N TYR A 106 -25.10 10.78 -5.13
CA TYR A 106 -24.87 11.93 -4.26
C TYR A 106 -23.40 11.99 -3.84
N THR A 107 -23.00 13.15 -3.33
CA THR A 107 -21.64 13.41 -2.83
C THR A 107 -21.68 13.86 -1.38
N LEU A 108 -20.91 13.21 -0.52
CA LEU A 108 -20.76 13.56 0.90
C LEU A 108 -19.56 14.50 1.05
N GLN A 109 -19.83 15.67 1.60
CA GLN A 109 -18.81 16.71 1.85
C GLN A 109 -18.64 16.95 3.35
N GLY A 110 -17.39 17.19 3.79
CA GLY A 110 -17.15 17.51 5.20
C GLY A 110 -15.74 17.18 5.70
N HIS A 111 -14.98 16.33 4.99
CA HIS A 111 -13.54 16.21 5.24
C HIS A 111 -12.80 17.43 4.71
N LYS A 112 -11.69 17.78 5.36
CA LYS A 112 -10.86 18.94 5.01
C LYS A 112 -9.61 18.57 4.22
N ASN A 113 -9.38 17.27 4.03
CA ASN A 113 -8.26 16.73 3.27
C ASN A 113 -8.67 15.39 2.67
N THR A 114 -7.77 14.76 1.90
CA THR A 114 -7.96 13.49 1.21
C THR A 114 -8.70 12.46 2.06
N VAL A 115 -9.74 11.86 1.48
CA VAL A 115 -10.41 10.68 2.02
C VAL A 115 -9.69 9.45 1.49
N CYS A 116 -8.93 8.77 2.35
CA CYS A 116 -8.05 7.68 1.94
C CYS A 116 -8.52 6.28 2.33
N THR A 117 -9.60 6.18 3.11
CA THR A 117 -10.15 4.88 3.53
C THR A 117 -11.65 4.97 3.79
N LEU A 118 -12.35 3.89 3.45
CA LEU A 118 -13.79 3.75 3.63
C LEU A 118 -14.12 2.34 4.15
N SER A 119 -15.13 2.26 4.99
CA SER A 119 -15.72 0.98 5.44
C SER A 119 -17.22 1.13 5.57
N SER A 120 -17.97 0.14 5.07
CA SER A 120 -19.43 0.12 5.17
C SER A 120 -19.88 -0.80 6.32
N GLY A 121 -20.97 -0.40 6.95
CA GLY A 121 -21.61 -1.15 8.03
C GLY A 121 -23.06 -1.46 7.72
N LYS A 122 -23.77 -1.95 8.75
CA LYS A 122 -25.21 -2.24 8.65
C LYS A 122 -26.02 -0.96 8.42
N PHE A 123 -27.20 -1.10 7.81
CA PHE A 123 -28.18 -0.02 7.58
C PHE A 123 -27.65 1.17 6.75
N GLY A 124 -26.68 0.92 5.85
CA GLY A 124 -26.10 1.97 5.02
C GLY A 124 -25.14 2.91 5.77
N THR A 125 -24.71 2.55 6.97
CA THR A 125 -23.68 3.31 7.69
C THR A 125 -22.36 3.24 6.93
N LEU A 126 -21.72 4.40 6.75
CA LEU A 126 -20.41 4.53 6.14
C LEU A 126 -19.44 5.17 7.15
N LEU A 127 -18.24 4.62 7.23
CA LEU A 127 -17.13 5.17 8.01
C LEU A 127 -16.03 5.58 7.05
N SER A 128 -15.54 6.80 7.17
CA SER A 128 -14.43 7.33 6.38
C SER A 128 -13.26 7.76 7.25
N GLY A 129 -12.05 7.62 6.76
CA GLY A 129 -10.83 8.18 7.36
C GLY A 129 -10.13 9.10 6.39
N SER A 130 -9.47 10.13 6.92
CA SER A 130 -8.89 11.20 6.14
C SER A 130 -7.54 11.66 6.66
N TRP A 131 -6.77 12.29 5.77
CA TRP A 131 -5.56 13.00 6.12
C TRP A 131 -5.83 14.25 7.00
N ASP A 132 -7.08 14.67 7.14
CA ASP A 132 -7.48 15.72 8.08
C ASP A 132 -7.44 15.27 9.57
N THR A 133 -6.84 14.11 9.85
CA THR A 133 -6.68 13.48 11.17
C THR A 133 -7.97 12.94 11.80
N THR A 134 -9.09 12.98 11.07
CA THR A 134 -10.39 12.56 11.58
C THR A 134 -10.94 11.32 10.87
N ALA A 135 -11.79 10.58 11.56
CA ALA A 135 -12.72 9.68 10.92
C ALA A 135 -14.15 10.23 11.05
N LYS A 136 -15.02 9.93 10.10
CA LYS A 136 -16.41 10.42 10.11
C LYS A 136 -17.39 9.29 9.85
N ILE A 137 -18.51 9.36 10.57
CA ILE A 137 -19.63 8.43 10.43
C ILE A 137 -20.72 9.12 9.63
N TRP A 138 -21.16 8.48 8.56
CA TRP A 138 -22.19 8.98 7.66
C TRP A 138 -23.38 8.04 7.66
N LEU A 139 -24.56 8.63 7.63
CA LEU A 139 -25.84 7.92 7.47
C LEU A 139 -26.84 8.85 6.81
N ASN A 140 -27.63 8.34 5.88
CA ASN A 140 -28.65 9.10 5.15
C ASN A 140 -28.09 10.43 4.59
N GLU A 141 -26.95 10.35 3.91
CA GLU A 141 -26.27 11.49 3.26
C GLU A 141 -25.74 12.58 4.20
N LYS A 142 -25.75 12.33 5.50
CA LYS A 142 -25.32 13.29 6.52
C LYS A 142 -24.15 12.77 7.35
N CYS A 143 -23.23 13.67 7.67
CA CYS A 143 -22.22 13.41 8.69
C CYS A 143 -22.89 13.40 10.07
N MET A 144 -23.03 12.22 10.64
CA MET A 144 -23.65 12.03 11.94
C MET A 144 -22.67 12.35 13.07
N MET A 145 -21.38 12.06 12.84
CA MET A 145 -20.37 12.18 13.87
C MET A 145 -18.97 12.30 13.30
N THR A 146 -18.14 13.10 13.97
CA THR A 146 -16.70 13.19 13.68
C THR A 146 -15.92 12.62 14.86
N LEU A 147 -15.11 11.60 14.59
CA LEU A 147 -14.25 10.95 15.55
C LEU A 147 -12.91 11.69 15.58
N GLN A 148 -12.64 12.40 16.67
CA GLN A 148 -11.44 13.19 16.87
C GLN A 148 -10.56 12.57 17.94
N GLY A 149 -9.23 12.55 17.71
CA GLY A 149 -8.29 12.02 18.71
C GLY A 149 -7.00 11.49 18.13
N HIS A 150 -6.92 11.23 16.82
CA HIS A 150 -5.65 11.00 16.13
C HIS A 150 -4.91 12.33 15.95
N THR A 151 -3.58 12.27 15.99
CA THR A 151 -2.70 13.43 15.80
C THR A 151 -2.10 13.52 14.41
N ALA A 152 -2.32 12.49 13.59
CA ALA A 152 -1.87 12.42 12.21
C ALA A 152 -2.95 11.77 11.32
N ALA A 153 -2.67 11.65 10.02
CA ALA A 153 -3.58 11.11 9.02
C ALA A 153 -4.18 9.75 9.41
N VAL A 154 -5.48 9.58 9.20
CA VAL A 154 -6.19 8.30 9.41
C VAL A 154 -6.17 7.53 8.10
N TRP A 155 -5.36 6.47 8.04
CA TRP A 155 -5.13 5.67 6.85
C TRP A 155 -6.03 4.44 6.70
N ALA A 156 -6.56 3.94 7.80
CA ALA A 156 -7.40 2.75 7.79
C ALA A 156 -8.60 2.92 8.72
N VAL A 157 -9.77 2.48 8.28
CA VAL A 157 -10.96 2.37 9.12
C VAL A 157 -11.69 1.06 8.85
N ILE A 158 -12.24 0.46 9.90
CA ILE A 158 -13.14 -0.69 9.80
C ILE A 158 -14.29 -0.59 10.80
N ILE A 159 -15.41 -1.17 10.43
CA ILE A 159 -16.57 -1.35 11.30
C ILE A 159 -16.61 -2.82 11.72
N LEU A 160 -16.56 -3.07 13.03
CA LEU A 160 -16.68 -4.42 13.56
C LEU A 160 -18.13 -4.89 13.50
N PRO A 161 -18.39 -6.12 13.04
CA PRO A 161 -19.75 -6.63 12.95
C PRO A 161 -20.38 -6.74 14.34
N GLU A 162 -21.70 -6.52 14.42
CA GLU A 162 -22.59 -6.79 15.57
C GLU A 162 -22.52 -5.85 16.75
N GLN A 163 -21.39 -5.21 17.07
CA GLN A 163 -21.21 -4.45 18.31
C GLN A 163 -21.31 -2.92 18.15
N GLY A 164 -21.43 -2.42 16.91
CA GLY A 164 -21.38 -0.97 16.62
C GLY A 164 -20.03 -0.35 16.99
N LEU A 165 -18.98 -1.16 17.11
CA LEU A 165 -17.62 -0.73 17.34
C LEU A 165 -16.94 -0.39 16.03
N MET A 166 -16.07 0.61 16.07
CA MET A 166 -15.31 1.07 14.92
C MET A 166 -13.83 1.17 15.28
N LEU A 167 -12.97 0.91 14.33
CA LEU A 167 -11.53 1.04 14.50
C LEU A 167 -10.98 2.02 13.47
N SER A 168 -9.98 2.79 13.89
CA SER A 168 -9.19 3.64 13.00
C SER A 168 -7.70 3.44 13.25
N GLY A 169 -6.92 3.32 12.17
CA GLY A 169 -5.46 3.24 12.18
C GLY A 169 -4.86 4.49 11.56
N SER A 170 -3.77 4.98 12.12
CA SER A 170 -3.23 6.29 11.79
C SER A 170 -1.71 6.31 11.60
N ALA A 171 -1.24 7.36 10.93
CA ALA A 171 0.16 7.72 10.85
C ALA A 171 0.75 8.12 12.22
N ASP A 172 -0.08 8.35 13.23
CA ASP A 172 0.37 8.53 14.62
C ASP A 172 0.80 7.22 15.30
N LYS A 173 0.91 6.12 14.52
CA LYS A 173 1.34 4.76 14.93
C LYS A 173 0.34 4.03 15.83
N THR A 174 -0.85 4.62 16.05
CA THR A 174 -1.87 4.07 16.95
C THR A 174 -3.09 3.57 16.19
N ILE A 175 -3.80 2.65 16.84
CA ILE A 175 -5.15 2.24 16.43
C ILE A 175 -6.10 2.65 17.56
N LYS A 176 -7.25 3.22 17.22
CA LYS A 176 -8.25 3.63 18.19
C LYS A 176 -9.55 2.85 18.01
N LEU A 177 -10.11 2.37 19.12
CA LEU A 177 -11.42 1.75 19.20
C LEU A 177 -12.45 2.80 19.62
N TRP A 178 -13.50 2.92 18.82
CA TRP A 178 -14.56 3.90 19.01
C TRP A 178 -15.89 3.20 19.30
N LYS A 179 -16.61 3.74 20.29
CA LYS A 179 -17.98 3.34 20.62
C LYS A 179 -18.82 4.57 20.88
N ALA A 180 -19.95 4.68 20.23
CA ALA A 180 -20.85 5.84 20.34
C ALA A 180 -20.11 7.21 20.23
N GLY A 181 -19.09 7.28 19.32
CA GLY A 181 -18.31 8.49 19.06
C GLY A 181 -17.19 8.80 20.07
N ARG A 182 -17.00 7.97 21.07
CA ARG A 182 -15.94 8.14 22.07
C ARG A 182 -14.82 7.12 21.82
N CYS A 183 -13.58 7.57 21.98
CA CYS A 183 -12.44 6.68 22.00
C CYS A 183 -12.44 5.88 23.29
N GLU A 184 -12.74 4.60 23.22
CA GLU A 184 -12.73 3.70 24.39
C GLU A 184 -11.33 3.13 24.65
N ARG A 185 -10.53 2.97 23.58
CA ARG A 185 -9.21 2.36 23.70
C ARG A 185 -8.26 2.87 22.62
N THR A 186 -7.00 2.97 22.99
CA THR A 186 -5.89 3.19 22.06
C THR A 186 -4.97 1.98 22.11
N PHE A 187 -4.67 1.37 20.96
CA PHE A 187 -3.71 0.29 20.82
C PHE A 187 -2.37 0.89 20.39
N THR A 188 -1.33 0.50 21.08
CA THR A 188 0.05 0.92 20.83
C THR A 188 0.90 -0.33 20.55
N GLY A 189 1.96 -0.18 19.77
CA GLY A 189 2.87 -1.28 19.46
C GLY A 189 3.45 -1.21 18.07
N HIS A 190 2.72 -0.66 17.08
CA HIS A 190 3.34 -0.33 15.81
C HIS A 190 4.37 0.79 15.97
N GLU A 191 5.48 0.67 15.26
CA GLU A 191 6.59 1.63 15.30
C GLU A 191 6.51 2.68 14.20
N ASP A 192 5.58 2.49 13.25
CA ASP A 192 5.33 3.41 12.14
C ASP A 192 3.85 3.42 11.76
N CYS A 193 3.48 4.16 10.73
CA CYS A 193 2.14 4.39 10.23
C CYS A 193 1.33 3.08 10.09
N VAL A 194 0.14 3.04 10.66
CA VAL A 194 -0.82 1.95 10.47
C VAL A 194 -1.58 2.18 9.17
N ARG A 195 -1.34 1.32 8.18
CA ARG A 195 -1.84 1.49 6.80
C ARG A 195 -3.11 0.72 6.49
N GLY A 196 -3.32 -0.41 7.14
CA GLY A 196 -4.47 -1.27 6.88
C GLY A 196 -5.01 -1.92 8.14
N LEU A 197 -6.32 -2.15 8.13
CA LEU A 197 -7.04 -2.88 9.15
C LEU A 197 -7.96 -3.91 8.48
N ALA A 198 -8.09 -5.09 9.07
CA ALA A 198 -8.99 -6.13 8.56
C ALA A 198 -9.69 -6.86 9.70
N VAL A 199 -10.98 -7.13 9.53
CA VAL A 199 -11.81 -7.82 10.53
C VAL A 199 -11.56 -9.32 10.47
N ILE A 200 -11.31 -9.96 11.63
CA ILE A 200 -11.29 -11.40 11.77
C ILE A 200 -12.64 -11.86 12.33
N SER A 201 -13.09 -11.21 13.40
CA SER A 201 -14.35 -11.52 14.09
C SER A 201 -14.91 -10.27 14.76
N SER A 202 -15.98 -10.40 15.52
CA SER A 202 -16.51 -9.29 16.35
C SER A 202 -15.56 -8.83 17.47
N THR A 203 -14.55 -9.64 17.79
CA THR A 203 -13.61 -9.41 18.90
C THR A 203 -12.14 -9.35 18.49
N GLU A 204 -11.84 -9.63 17.22
CA GLU A 204 -10.46 -9.72 16.72
C GLU A 204 -10.28 -9.02 15.37
N PHE A 205 -9.12 -8.44 15.18
CA PHE A 205 -8.75 -7.78 13.92
C PHE A 205 -7.25 -7.86 13.65
N PHE A 206 -6.89 -7.70 12.39
CA PHE A 206 -5.51 -7.47 11.95
C PHE A 206 -5.24 -6.00 11.68
N SER A 207 -3.99 -5.61 11.87
CA SER A 207 -3.42 -4.34 11.37
C SER A 207 -2.14 -4.59 10.59
N CYS A 208 -1.84 -3.75 9.62
CA CYS A 208 -0.54 -3.71 8.95
C CYS A 208 0.03 -2.29 8.94
N SER A 209 1.36 -2.20 8.83
CA SER A 209 2.07 -0.95 9.03
C SER A 209 3.28 -0.79 8.09
N ASN A 210 3.75 0.46 8.00
CA ASN A 210 5.04 0.78 7.40
C ASN A 210 6.22 0.18 8.19
N ASP A 211 6.02 -0.25 9.44
CA ASP A 211 7.04 -0.96 10.25
C ASP A 211 7.29 -2.41 9.78
N THR A 212 6.75 -2.79 8.62
CA THR A 212 6.87 -4.12 8.00
C THR A 212 6.18 -5.26 8.76
N SER A 213 5.48 -4.96 9.85
CA SER A 213 4.76 -5.95 10.65
C SER A 213 3.26 -5.98 10.37
N ILE A 214 2.69 -7.16 10.55
CA ILE A 214 1.25 -7.37 10.66
C ILE A 214 0.97 -7.84 12.09
N ARG A 215 -0.06 -7.26 12.73
CA ARG A 215 -0.39 -7.59 14.11
C ARG A 215 -1.83 -8.07 14.22
N ARG A 216 -2.04 -9.09 15.04
CA ARG A 216 -3.36 -9.58 15.44
C ARG A 216 -3.69 -9.09 16.82
N TRP A 217 -4.87 -8.51 16.96
CA TRP A 217 -5.31 -7.86 18.17
C TRP A 217 -6.64 -8.41 18.65
N LEU A 218 -6.81 -8.46 19.97
CA LEU A 218 -8.13 -8.54 20.61
C LEU A 218 -8.64 -7.10 20.85
N VAL A 219 -9.94 -6.89 20.72
CA VAL A 219 -10.57 -5.58 21.06
C VAL A 219 -10.37 -5.20 22.53
N THR A 220 -10.00 -6.16 23.38
CA THR A 220 -9.60 -5.94 24.77
C THR A 220 -8.27 -5.20 24.93
N GLY A 221 -7.48 -5.05 23.85
CA GLY A 221 -6.22 -4.31 23.84
C GLY A 221 -4.97 -5.16 23.68
N GLU A 222 -5.10 -6.48 23.76
CA GLU A 222 -3.98 -7.41 23.68
C GLU A 222 -3.53 -7.63 22.23
N CYS A 223 -2.21 -7.54 21.99
CA CYS A 223 -1.58 -7.99 20.75
C CYS A 223 -1.26 -9.48 20.89
N VAL A 224 -2.06 -10.32 20.23
CA VAL A 224 -1.97 -11.79 20.34
C VAL A 224 -0.78 -12.33 19.55
N GLN A 225 -0.49 -11.73 18.40
CA GLN A 225 0.54 -12.23 17.50
C GLN A 225 1.07 -11.11 16.59
N VAL A 226 2.36 -11.20 16.28
CA VAL A 226 3.04 -10.34 15.31
C VAL A 226 3.60 -11.21 14.20
N TYR A 227 3.41 -10.77 12.96
CA TYR A 227 3.88 -11.48 11.77
C TYR A 227 4.89 -10.63 11.03
N TYR A 228 6.00 -11.25 10.65
CA TYR A 228 7.07 -10.64 9.87
C TYR A 228 7.34 -11.49 8.64
N SER A 229 7.38 -10.88 7.48
CA SER A 229 7.83 -11.50 6.23
C SER A 229 8.04 -10.45 5.15
N HIS A 230 7.22 -9.38 5.13
CA HIS A 230 7.43 -8.25 4.23
C HIS A 230 8.76 -7.54 4.53
N THR A 231 9.43 -7.08 3.48
CA THR A 231 10.71 -6.38 3.59
C THR A 231 10.57 -4.86 3.46
N ASN A 232 9.36 -4.37 3.19
CA ASN A 232 9.04 -2.94 3.09
C ASN A 232 7.59 -2.70 3.56
N TYR A 233 7.08 -1.48 3.44
CA TYR A 233 5.76 -1.05 3.87
C TYR A 233 4.64 -1.99 3.42
N ILE A 234 3.70 -2.25 4.30
CA ILE A 234 2.52 -3.07 4.02
C ILE A 234 1.31 -2.16 3.88
N TYR A 235 0.62 -2.23 2.76
CA TYR A 235 -0.45 -1.28 2.41
C TYR A 235 -1.85 -1.82 2.61
N SER A 236 -2.07 -3.11 2.39
CA SER A 236 -3.40 -3.70 2.38
C SER A 236 -3.43 -5.10 2.96
N LEU A 237 -4.56 -5.43 3.57
CA LEU A 237 -4.90 -6.73 4.13
C LEU A 237 -6.30 -7.15 3.71
N ALA A 238 -6.52 -8.45 3.49
CA ALA A 238 -7.85 -9.04 3.41
C ALA A 238 -7.87 -10.41 4.08
N VAL A 239 -8.95 -10.71 4.80
CA VAL A 239 -9.12 -11.94 5.58
C VAL A 239 -10.05 -12.89 4.85
N PHE A 240 -9.65 -14.16 4.72
CA PHE A 240 -10.52 -15.19 4.13
C PHE A 240 -11.78 -15.41 4.97
N PRO A 241 -12.94 -15.55 4.33
CA PRO A 241 -14.20 -15.74 5.05
C PRO A 241 -14.12 -16.94 6.03
N ASN A 242 -14.63 -16.74 7.24
CA ASN A 242 -14.70 -17.76 8.31
C ASN A 242 -13.35 -18.39 8.66
N SER A 243 -12.26 -17.67 8.49
CA SER A 243 -10.89 -18.12 8.71
C SER A 243 -10.07 -17.04 9.43
N GLN A 244 -8.91 -17.47 9.93
CA GLN A 244 -7.84 -16.56 10.38
C GLN A 244 -6.73 -16.42 9.33
N ASP A 245 -6.92 -17.07 8.18
CA ASP A 245 -6.02 -16.95 7.04
C ASP A 245 -6.27 -15.59 6.35
N PHE A 246 -5.23 -14.99 5.80
CA PHE A 246 -5.32 -13.68 5.22
C PHE A 246 -4.29 -13.48 4.10
N ILE A 247 -4.44 -12.40 3.37
CA ILE A 247 -3.50 -11.93 2.37
C ILE A 247 -3.00 -10.54 2.72
N SER A 248 -1.82 -10.19 2.28
CA SER A 248 -1.23 -8.86 2.44
C SER A 248 -0.47 -8.43 1.19
N THR A 249 -0.42 -7.12 0.97
CA THR A 249 0.31 -6.50 -0.15
C THR A 249 1.08 -5.28 0.31
N GLY A 250 2.18 -4.95 -0.38
CA GLY A 250 3.02 -3.84 0.05
C GLY A 250 4.01 -3.32 -1.00
N GLU A 251 4.88 -2.46 -0.53
CA GLU A 251 5.93 -1.79 -1.30
C GLU A 251 7.05 -2.76 -1.72
N ASP A 252 7.19 -3.90 -1.07
CA ASP A 252 8.12 -4.96 -1.46
C ASP A 252 7.70 -5.71 -2.74
N ARG A 253 6.72 -5.17 -3.46
CA ARG A 253 6.22 -5.67 -4.74
C ARG A 253 5.60 -7.06 -4.64
N SER A 254 5.12 -7.45 -3.45
CA SER A 254 4.61 -8.79 -3.22
C SER A 254 3.15 -8.82 -2.77
N LEU A 255 2.46 -9.87 -3.21
CA LEU A 255 1.26 -10.42 -2.59
C LEU A 255 1.70 -11.63 -1.75
N ARG A 256 1.34 -11.65 -0.47
CA ARG A 256 1.62 -12.76 0.44
C ARG A 256 0.35 -13.41 0.92
N ILE A 257 0.37 -14.74 0.92
CA ILE A 257 -0.73 -15.58 1.39
C ILE A 257 -0.31 -16.20 2.72
N TRP A 258 -1.13 -15.98 3.74
CA TRP A 258 -0.87 -16.43 5.10
C TRP A 258 -1.90 -17.47 5.50
N ARG A 259 -1.42 -18.62 5.93
CA ARG A 259 -2.27 -19.72 6.41
C ARG A 259 -1.75 -20.25 7.72
N LYS A 260 -2.65 -20.47 8.68
CA LYS A 260 -2.31 -20.98 10.03
C LYS A 260 -1.20 -20.18 10.72
N GLY A 261 -1.10 -18.89 10.43
CA GLY A 261 -0.10 -17.99 11.02
C GLY A 261 1.26 -17.96 10.32
N GLU A 262 1.43 -18.66 9.21
CA GLU A 262 2.66 -18.70 8.43
C GLU A 262 2.46 -18.15 7.01
N CYS A 263 3.47 -17.46 6.47
CA CYS A 263 3.48 -17.05 5.07
C CYS A 263 3.76 -18.26 4.18
N CYS A 264 2.71 -18.84 3.60
CA CYS A 264 2.83 -20.05 2.81
C CYS A 264 3.16 -19.81 1.34
N GLN A 265 2.89 -18.60 0.82
CA GLN A 265 3.22 -18.24 -0.56
C GLN A 265 3.50 -16.75 -0.69
N THR A 266 4.52 -16.42 -1.47
CA THR A 266 4.84 -15.06 -1.89
C THR A 266 4.81 -14.99 -3.40
N ILE A 267 3.97 -14.10 -3.95
CA ILE A 267 3.87 -13.82 -5.39
C ILE A 267 4.42 -12.43 -5.61
N ARG A 268 5.49 -12.31 -6.40
CA ARG A 268 6.04 -11.02 -6.80
C ARG A 268 5.28 -10.49 -8.02
N LEU A 269 5.14 -9.17 -8.10
CA LEU A 269 4.50 -8.48 -9.21
C LEU A 269 5.53 -7.62 -9.96
N PRO A 270 5.36 -7.42 -11.27
CA PRO A 270 6.26 -6.57 -12.06
C PRO A 270 6.09 -5.07 -11.78
N ALA A 271 5.07 -4.68 -11.03
CA ALA A 271 4.81 -3.30 -10.62
C ALA A 271 5.77 -2.84 -9.51
N GLN A 272 5.95 -1.53 -9.36
CA GLN A 272 6.80 -0.95 -8.31
C GLN A 272 6.18 -1.09 -6.93
N SER A 273 4.87 -0.85 -6.78
CA SER A 273 4.13 -0.94 -5.52
C SER A 273 2.84 -1.72 -5.72
N VAL A 274 2.46 -2.52 -4.72
CA VAL A 274 1.20 -3.26 -4.69
C VAL A 274 0.28 -2.64 -3.64
N TRP A 275 -0.63 -1.78 -4.11
CA TRP A 275 -1.38 -0.87 -3.25
C TRP A 275 -2.54 -1.51 -2.51
N CYS A 276 -3.24 -2.44 -3.14
CA CYS A 276 -4.47 -2.99 -2.60
C CYS A 276 -4.70 -4.43 -3.02
N CYS A 277 -5.43 -5.13 -2.19
CA CYS A 277 -5.93 -6.48 -2.49
C CYS A 277 -7.35 -6.64 -1.99
N CYS A 278 -8.11 -7.52 -2.63
CA CYS A 278 -9.38 -7.98 -2.12
C CYS A 278 -9.61 -9.46 -2.47
N LEU A 279 -10.44 -10.12 -1.68
CA LEU A 279 -10.87 -11.48 -1.92
C LEU A 279 -12.20 -11.46 -2.65
N LEU A 280 -12.28 -12.21 -3.75
CA LEU A 280 -13.51 -12.41 -4.49
C LEU A 280 -14.32 -13.57 -3.87
N PRO A 281 -15.66 -13.58 -4.03
CA PRO A 281 -16.51 -14.61 -3.41
C PRO A 281 -16.15 -16.05 -3.77
N ASN A 282 -15.54 -16.26 -4.93
CA ASN A 282 -15.09 -17.58 -5.41
C ASN A 282 -13.70 -18.01 -4.88
N GLY A 283 -13.11 -17.23 -3.97
CA GLY A 283 -11.80 -17.49 -3.39
C GLY A 283 -10.62 -16.94 -4.20
N ASP A 284 -10.85 -16.33 -5.37
CA ASP A 284 -9.79 -15.66 -6.14
C ASP A 284 -9.34 -14.38 -5.44
N ILE A 285 -8.11 -13.96 -5.71
CA ILE A 285 -7.50 -12.76 -5.15
C ILE A 285 -7.35 -11.73 -6.25
N ALA A 286 -7.95 -10.55 -6.08
CA ALA A 286 -7.70 -9.41 -6.93
C ALA A 286 -6.66 -8.48 -6.30
N VAL A 287 -5.71 -8.00 -7.11
CA VAL A 287 -4.59 -7.16 -6.68
C VAL A 287 -4.47 -5.96 -7.60
N GLY A 288 -4.37 -4.77 -7.01
CA GLY A 288 -4.17 -3.50 -7.71
C GLY A 288 -2.79 -2.92 -7.43
N ALA A 289 -2.12 -2.45 -8.46
CA ALA A 289 -0.74 -2.02 -8.41
C ALA A 289 -0.48 -0.67 -9.09
N SER A 290 0.76 -0.18 -8.98
CA SER A 290 1.20 1.12 -9.49
C SER A 290 1.29 1.22 -11.01
N ASP A 291 1.23 0.09 -11.71
CA ASP A 291 1.26 0.02 -13.17
C ASP A 291 -0.13 0.16 -13.84
N GLY A 292 -1.19 0.41 -13.06
CA GLY A 292 -2.57 0.53 -13.56
C GLY A 292 -3.22 -0.80 -13.91
N ILE A 293 -2.53 -1.93 -13.71
CA ILE A 293 -3.01 -3.27 -14.04
C ILE A 293 -3.59 -3.95 -12.81
N ILE A 294 -4.77 -4.53 -12.95
CA ILE A 294 -5.37 -5.40 -11.95
C ILE A 294 -5.03 -6.84 -12.31
N ARG A 295 -4.46 -7.59 -11.37
CA ARG A 295 -4.13 -9.00 -11.56
C ARG A 295 -4.99 -9.86 -10.67
N ILE A 296 -5.54 -10.92 -11.25
CA ILE A 296 -6.38 -11.90 -10.54
C ILE A 296 -5.60 -13.19 -10.39
N PHE A 297 -5.53 -13.70 -9.17
CA PHE A 297 -4.87 -14.96 -8.85
C PHE A 297 -5.89 -15.99 -8.35
N THR A 298 -5.70 -17.25 -8.70
CA THR A 298 -6.61 -18.36 -8.38
C THR A 298 -5.86 -19.61 -7.95
N GLU A 299 -6.48 -20.42 -7.07
CA GLU A 299 -6.05 -21.79 -6.76
C GLU A 299 -6.73 -22.84 -7.66
N ALA A 300 -7.80 -22.45 -8.35
CA ALA A 300 -8.61 -23.37 -9.16
C ALA A 300 -7.95 -23.58 -10.53
N GLU A 301 -7.58 -24.82 -10.83
CA GLU A 301 -6.89 -25.18 -12.07
C GLU A 301 -7.68 -24.82 -13.34
N ASP A 302 -9.00 -24.94 -13.28
CA ASP A 302 -9.90 -24.59 -14.38
C ASP A 302 -9.95 -23.10 -14.69
N ARG A 303 -9.54 -22.24 -13.75
CA ARG A 303 -9.50 -20.79 -13.91
C ARG A 303 -8.10 -20.20 -14.12
N MET A 304 -7.04 -21.00 -14.07
CA MET A 304 -5.68 -20.52 -14.30
C MET A 304 -5.50 -20.01 -15.73
N ALA A 305 -4.67 -19.02 -15.90
CA ALA A 305 -4.26 -18.46 -17.18
C ALA A 305 -3.64 -19.54 -18.09
N SER A 306 -3.57 -19.26 -19.39
CA SER A 306 -2.88 -20.13 -20.35
C SER A 306 -1.38 -20.23 -20.02
N ALA A 307 -0.71 -21.27 -20.54
CA ALA A 307 0.74 -21.39 -20.38
C ALA A 307 1.50 -20.19 -20.99
N GLU A 308 0.96 -19.63 -22.07
CA GLU A 308 1.51 -18.45 -22.74
C GLU A 308 1.40 -17.19 -21.87
N ASP A 309 0.24 -16.96 -21.24
CA ASP A 309 0.02 -15.82 -20.35
C ASP A 309 0.84 -15.94 -19.07
N LEU A 310 0.99 -17.15 -18.50
CA LEU A 310 1.85 -17.40 -17.36
C LEU A 310 3.32 -17.11 -17.71
N GLN A 311 3.78 -17.54 -18.87
CA GLN A 311 5.13 -17.25 -19.34
C GLN A 311 5.34 -15.73 -19.56
N ALA A 312 4.36 -15.06 -20.17
CA ALA A 312 4.41 -13.61 -20.37
C ALA A 312 4.51 -12.86 -19.03
N PHE A 313 3.77 -13.30 -18.01
CA PHE A 313 3.86 -12.72 -16.66
C PHE A 313 5.24 -12.94 -16.03
N GLU A 314 5.83 -14.13 -16.16
CA GLU A 314 7.19 -14.41 -15.69
C GLU A 314 8.24 -13.59 -16.44
N ASP A 315 8.06 -13.38 -17.75
CA ASP A 315 8.94 -12.53 -18.56
C ASP A 315 8.85 -11.05 -18.16
N GLU A 316 7.65 -10.55 -17.85
CA GLU A 316 7.45 -9.20 -17.29
C GLU A 316 8.14 -9.07 -15.94
N LEU A 317 7.97 -10.06 -15.07
CA LEU A 317 8.58 -10.08 -13.74
C LEU A 317 10.12 -10.07 -13.84
N SER A 318 10.69 -10.85 -14.76
CA SER A 318 12.14 -10.89 -14.95
C SER A 318 12.70 -9.57 -15.48
N LYS A 319 11.98 -8.87 -16.35
CA LYS A 319 12.36 -7.53 -16.84
C LYS A 319 12.29 -6.49 -15.73
N ALA A 320 11.26 -6.52 -14.89
CA ALA A 320 11.09 -5.60 -13.78
C ALA A 320 12.10 -5.79 -12.65
N THR A 321 12.70 -7.00 -12.54
CA THR A 321 13.73 -7.29 -11.52
C THR A 321 15.10 -6.71 -11.91
N ILE A 322 15.27 -6.30 -13.15
CA ILE A 322 16.53 -5.78 -13.71
C ILE A 322 16.56 -4.24 -13.74
N ASP A 323 15.62 -3.54 -13.11
CA ASP A 323 15.67 -2.08 -13.10
C ASP A 323 16.80 -1.58 -12.16
N PRO A 324 17.92 -1.07 -12.73
CA PRO A 324 19.08 -0.63 -11.95
C PRO A 324 18.84 0.69 -11.18
N LYS A 325 17.65 1.30 -11.34
CA LYS A 325 17.29 2.55 -10.66
C LYS A 325 16.72 2.33 -9.26
N THR A 326 16.27 1.14 -8.92
CA THR A 326 15.89 0.79 -7.56
C THR A 326 17.09 0.14 -6.89
N GLY A 327 17.81 0.90 -6.07
CA GLY A 327 19.00 0.47 -5.34
C GLY A 327 18.75 -0.60 -4.27
N ASP A 328 17.97 -1.60 -4.60
CA ASP A 328 17.74 -2.76 -3.75
C ASP A 328 18.80 -3.83 -4.06
N LEU A 329 19.95 -3.71 -3.38
CA LEU A 329 21.01 -4.71 -3.46
C LEU A 329 20.62 -6.06 -2.85
N GLY A 330 19.40 -6.21 -2.30
CA GLY A 330 18.98 -7.41 -1.62
C GLY A 330 20.04 -7.86 -0.59
N ASP A 331 20.04 -9.13 -0.22
CA ASP A 331 21.02 -9.73 0.72
C ASP A 331 22.46 -9.85 0.18
N ILE A 332 22.85 -9.11 -0.86
CA ILE A 332 24.22 -9.15 -1.42
C ILE A 332 25.15 -8.32 -0.53
N LYS A 333 25.99 -8.98 0.23
CA LYS A 333 27.02 -8.32 1.02
C LYS A 333 28.05 -7.67 0.09
N LEU A 334 28.40 -6.41 0.41
CA LEU A 334 29.39 -5.64 -0.35
C LEU A 334 30.73 -6.38 -0.51
N GLU A 335 31.00 -7.30 0.41
CA GLU A 335 32.23 -8.11 0.48
C GLU A 335 32.24 -9.20 -0.60
N ASP A 336 31.09 -9.67 -1.05
CA ASP A 336 30.93 -10.76 -2.00
C ASP A 336 30.84 -10.28 -3.46
N LEU A 337 30.87 -8.95 -3.71
CA LEU A 337 30.82 -8.41 -5.05
C LEU A 337 32.18 -8.51 -5.76
N PRO A 338 32.17 -8.91 -7.06
CA PRO A 338 33.39 -8.98 -7.86
C PRO A 338 34.01 -7.60 -8.08
N GLY A 339 35.31 -7.54 -8.19
CA GLY A 339 36.06 -6.32 -8.54
C GLY A 339 36.08 -6.04 -10.05
N ARG A 340 36.69 -4.91 -10.44
CA ARG A 340 36.79 -4.47 -11.85
C ARG A 340 37.47 -5.47 -12.79
N GLU A 341 38.29 -6.38 -12.26
CA GLU A 341 38.94 -7.46 -13.02
C GLU A 341 37.92 -8.35 -13.77
N HIS A 342 36.73 -8.51 -13.23
CA HIS A 342 35.67 -9.32 -13.85
C HIS A 342 35.00 -8.64 -15.07
N LEU A 343 35.30 -7.36 -15.32
CA LEU A 343 34.86 -6.69 -16.57
C LEU A 343 35.69 -7.13 -17.79
N ASN A 344 36.80 -7.82 -17.58
CA ASN A 344 37.60 -8.39 -18.67
C ASN A 344 36.99 -9.70 -19.23
N GLU A 345 36.06 -10.31 -18.52
CA GLU A 345 35.35 -11.49 -18.95
C GLU A 345 34.16 -11.07 -19.82
N PRO A 346 33.97 -11.65 -21.03
CA PRO A 346 32.81 -11.34 -21.85
C PRO A 346 31.50 -11.76 -21.17
N GLY A 347 30.43 -11.00 -21.36
CA GLY A 347 29.10 -11.40 -20.93
C GLY A 347 28.54 -12.53 -21.80
N ASN A 348 27.64 -13.33 -21.24
CA ASN A 348 27.07 -14.49 -21.91
C ASN A 348 25.91 -14.15 -22.85
N ARG A 349 25.24 -12.99 -22.65
CA ARG A 349 24.09 -12.53 -23.44
C ARG A 349 24.04 -11.00 -23.48
N ASP A 350 23.43 -10.47 -24.52
CA ASP A 350 23.17 -9.02 -24.61
C ASP A 350 22.25 -8.57 -23.48
N GLY A 351 22.56 -7.38 -22.91
CA GLY A 351 21.79 -6.85 -21.79
C GLY A 351 22.10 -7.50 -20.43
N GLN A 352 23.03 -8.46 -20.33
CA GLN A 352 23.43 -9.03 -19.04
C GLN A 352 24.00 -7.95 -18.13
N THR A 353 23.50 -7.85 -16.89
CA THR A 353 23.98 -6.89 -15.90
C THR A 353 24.98 -7.54 -14.93
N ARG A 354 25.95 -6.76 -14.47
CA ARG A 354 26.93 -7.16 -13.46
C ARG A 354 27.18 -5.99 -12.51
N LEU A 355 27.18 -6.28 -11.21
CA LEU A 355 27.57 -5.31 -10.17
C LEU A 355 29.04 -5.49 -9.85
N ILE A 356 29.79 -4.39 -9.84
CA ILE A 356 31.23 -4.35 -9.62
C ILE A 356 31.54 -3.45 -8.44
N LYS A 357 32.38 -3.96 -7.53
CA LYS A 357 32.89 -3.18 -6.41
C LYS A 357 34.11 -2.37 -6.85
N ASP A 358 34.08 -1.06 -6.63
CA ASP A 358 35.22 -0.15 -6.79
C ASP A 358 35.47 0.62 -5.48
N GLY A 359 36.32 0.10 -4.64
CA GLY A 359 36.57 0.62 -3.29
C GLY A 359 35.33 0.49 -2.40
N GLN A 360 34.73 1.62 -2.01
CA GLN A 360 33.49 1.69 -1.24
C GLN A 360 32.24 1.93 -2.10
N LYS A 361 32.41 2.01 -3.41
CA LYS A 361 31.30 2.21 -4.36
C LYS A 361 30.98 0.91 -5.07
N VAL A 362 29.73 0.77 -5.45
CA VAL A 362 29.26 -0.30 -6.32
C VAL A 362 28.81 0.33 -7.64
N GLU A 363 29.36 -0.16 -8.73
CA GLU A 363 29.04 0.28 -10.09
C GLU A 363 28.25 -0.82 -10.80
N ALA A 364 27.20 -0.43 -11.55
CA ALA A 364 26.43 -1.34 -12.37
C ALA A 364 26.88 -1.26 -13.82
N TYR A 365 27.10 -2.41 -14.44
CA TYR A 365 27.52 -2.55 -15.83
C TYR A 365 26.55 -3.45 -16.58
N GLN A 366 26.37 -3.18 -17.89
CA GLN A 366 25.59 -3.97 -18.80
C GLN A 366 26.46 -4.42 -19.98
N TRP A 367 26.35 -5.70 -20.34
CA TRP A 367 27.05 -6.25 -21.50
C TRP A 367 26.38 -5.82 -22.80
N SER A 368 27.14 -5.25 -23.71
CA SER A 368 26.73 -4.97 -25.09
C SER A 368 27.43 -5.96 -26.01
N VAL A 369 26.65 -6.83 -26.66
CA VAL A 369 27.18 -7.78 -27.64
C VAL A 369 27.66 -7.05 -28.91
N SER A 370 26.98 -5.95 -29.30
CA SER A 370 27.33 -5.12 -30.42
C SER A 370 28.70 -4.44 -30.25
N ASP A 371 29.02 -4.01 -29.02
CA ASP A 371 30.28 -3.31 -28.71
C ASP A 371 31.34 -4.23 -28.13
N GLY A 372 30.98 -5.49 -27.83
CA GLY A 372 31.88 -6.49 -27.23
C GLY A 372 32.47 -6.09 -25.88
N ARG A 373 31.74 -5.26 -25.11
CA ARG A 373 32.23 -4.71 -23.84
C ARG A 373 31.12 -4.46 -22.83
N TRP A 374 31.51 -4.35 -21.56
CA TRP A 374 30.66 -3.89 -20.48
C TRP A 374 30.51 -2.37 -20.51
N MET A 375 29.29 -1.89 -20.58
CA MET A 375 28.94 -0.48 -20.55
C MET A 375 28.47 -0.13 -19.15
N LYS A 376 29.05 0.92 -18.52
CA LYS A 376 28.59 1.40 -17.23
C LYS A 376 27.22 2.04 -17.37
N ILE A 377 26.26 1.54 -16.59
CA ILE A 377 24.85 2.05 -16.58
C ILE A 377 24.57 2.94 -15.37
N GLY A 378 25.39 2.90 -14.32
CA GLY A 378 25.23 3.78 -13.17
C GLY A 378 26.10 3.40 -11.98
N ASP A 379 26.08 4.27 -10.97
CA ASP A 379 26.65 4.00 -9.66
C ASP A 379 25.54 3.57 -8.72
N VAL A 380 25.71 2.43 -8.05
CA VAL A 380 24.80 1.99 -6.99
C VAL A 380 25.21 2.73 -5.73
N VAL A 381 24.44 3.73 -5.34
CA VAL A 381 24.68 4.48 -4.10
C VAL A 381 24.22 3.62 -2.94
N GLY A 382 25.13 2.81 -2.43
CA GLY A 382 24.97 2.13 -1.15
C GLY A 382 25.10 3.16 -0.03
N GLY A 383 24.03 3.34 0.75
CA GLY A 383 24.06 4.23 1.90
C GLY A 383 25.04 3.76 2.97
N SER A 384 26.23 4.33 3.00
CA SER A 384 27.06 4.39 4.18
C SER A 384 27.73 5.77 4.24
N ASN A 385 26.99 6.74 4.74
CA ASN A 385 27.59 7.87 5.42
C ASN A 385 26.92 7.96 6.78
N GLN A 386 27.67 7.58 7.81
CA GLN A 386 27.47 8.08 9.16
C GLN A 386 27.54 9.62 9.08
N GLN A 387 26.39 10.25 8.93
CA GLN A 387 26.23 11.62 9.37
C GLN A 387 25.45 11.58 10.68
N THR A 388 26.19 11.88 11.74
CA THR A 388 25.67 12.28 13.03
C THR A 388 24.47 13.23 12.83
N SER A 389 23.35 12.89 13.45
CA SER A 389 22.13 13.66 13.54
C SER A 389 22.41 15.11 13.93
N LYS A 390 22.47 16.00 12.94
CA LYS A 390 22.28 17.44 13.14
C LYS A 390 20.95 17.78 12.50
N SER A 391 19.93 18.07 13.33
CA SER A 391 18.69 18.65 12.87
C SER A 391 19.00 19.92 12.05
N VAL A 392 18.28 20.10 10.94
CA VAL A 392 18.44 21.25 10.05
C VAL A 392 17.35 22.26 10.38
N VAL A 393 17.73 23.48 10.72
CA VAL A 393 16.77 24.57 10.96
C VAL A 393 16.33 25.19 9.63
N TYR A 394 15.04 25.12 9.35
CA TYR A 394 14.42 25.73 8.17
C TYR A 394 13.15 26.50 8.56
N GLU A 395 13.01 27.74 8.14
CA GLU A 395 11.90 28.65 8.49
C GLU A 395 11.63 28.72 10.02
N GLY A 396 12.70 28.63 10.83
CA GLY A 396 12.63 28.73 12.29
C GLY A 396 12.14 27.46 13.02
N LYS A 397 12.05 26.33 12.32
CA LYS A 397 11.73 25.00 12.87
C LYS A 397 12.86 24.03 12.58
N GLU A 398 13.05 23.06 13.48
CA GLU A 398 14.01 21.99 13.32
C GLU A 398 13.39 20.81 12.57
N TYR A 399 14.13 20.27 11.58
CA TYR A 399 13.76 19.12 10.79
C TYR A 399 14.93 18.13 10.73
N ASP A 400 14.60 16.84 10.61
CA ASP A 400 15.61 15.80 10.41
C ASP A 400 16.26 15.93 9.03
N TYR A 401 15.48 16.37 8.03
CA TYR A 401 15.92 16.58 6.65
C TYR A 401 15.30 17.83 6.05
N VAL A 402 16.06 18.51 5.19
CA VAL A 402 15.55 19.55 4.28
C VAL A 402 16.06 19.24 2.89
N PHE A 403 15.24 18.56 2.10
CA PHE A 403 15.58 18.20 0.73
C PHE A 403 15.46 19.39 -0.21
N THR A 404 16.25 19.35 -1.28
CA THR A 404 16.12 20.30 -2.40
C THR A 404 15.54 19.54 -3.57
N ILE A 405 14.40 19.98 -4.10
CA ILE A 405 13.69 19.32 -5.19
C ILE A 405 13.62 20.26 -6.39
N ASP A 406 14.07 19.78 -7.53
CA ASP A 406 13.95 20.43 -8.84
C ASP A 406 12.83 19.74 -9.61
N VAL A 407 11.72 20.44 -9.85
CA VAL A 407 10.54 19.88 -10.51
C VAL A 407 10.61 19.99 -12.03
N ASN A 408 11.35 20.99 -12.55
CA ASN A 408 11.55 21.20 -13.98
C ASN A 408 13.01 21.54 -14.26
N GLU A 409 13.57 21.06 -15.37
CA GLU A 409 14.91 21.51 -15.85
C GLU A 409 14.94 23.02 -16.02
N GLY A 410 15.72 23.71 -15.18
CA GLY A 410 15.89 25.18 -15.21
C GLY A 410 14.88 25.98 -14.39
N GLY A 411 14.00 25.33 -13.63
CA GLY A 411 13.11 25.98 -12.66
C GLY A 411 13.80 26.27 -11.32
N PRO A 412 13.17 27.08 -10.44
CA PRO A 412 13.70 27.32 -9.09
C PRO A 412 13.64 26.05 -8.27
N SER A 413 14.74 25.71 -7.58
CA SER A 413 14.78 24.59 -6.64
C SER A 413 13.91 24.91 -5.42
N MET A 414 13.11 23.93 -4.99
CA MET A 414 12.18 24.05 -3.87
C MET A 414 12.68 23.27 -2.67
N LYS A 415 12.38 23.75 -1.45
CA LYS A 415 12.77 23.06 -0.20
C LYS A 415 11.62 22.26 0.35
N LEU A 416 11.90 20.98 0.63
CA LEU A 416 10.99 20.04 1.28
C LEU A 416 11.57 19.70 2.66
N PRO A 417 11.07 20.32 3.74
CA PRO A 417 11.42 19.94 5.10
C PRO A 417 10.67 18.65 5.49
N TYR A 418 11.37 17.73 6.16
CA TYR A 418 10.82 16.44 6.52
C TYR A 418 11.41 15.94 7.85
N ASN A 419 10.55 15.35 8.69
CA ASN A 419 10.96 14.61 9.87
C ASN A 419 10.71 13.12 9.67
N VAL A 420 11.58 12.28 10.19
CA VAL A 420 11.42 10.80 10.12
C VAL A 420 10.11 10.33 10.79
N SER A 421 9.58 11.12 11.71
CA SER A 421 8.27 10.89 12.33
C SER A 421 7.07 11.18 11.42
N ASP A 422 7.26 11.89 10.30
CA ASP A 422 6.19 12.30 9.41
C ASP A 422 5.91 11.19 8.37
N ASP A 423 4.65 11.08 7.94
CA ASP A 423 4.29 10.18 6.83
C ASP A 423 4.83 10.75 5.50
N PRO A 424 5.65 10.01 4.73
CA PRO A 424 6.25 10.49 3.50
C PRO A 424 5.22 10.93 2.44
N TRP A 425 4.08 10.25 2.38
CA TRP A 425 3.01 10.55 1.43
C TRP A 425 2.29 11.84 1.79
N LEU A 426 2.04 12.03 3.09
CA LEU A 426 1.46 13.27 3.59
C LEU A 426 2.43 14.44 3.43
N ALA A 427 3.71 14.23 3.70
CA ALA A 427 4.75 15.24 3.50
C ALA A 427 4.87 15.66 2.02
N ALA A 428 4.87 14.67 1.10
CA ALA A 428 4.88 14.91 -0.34
C ALA A 428 3.63 15.69 -0.81
N HIS A 429 2.44 15.30 -0.32
CA HIS A 429 1.20 16.00 -0.64
C HIS A 429 1.23 17.47 -0.19
N ASN A 430 1.61 17.71 1.06
CA ASN A 430 1.70 19.05 1.62
C ASN A 430 2.72 19.92 0.86
N PHE A 431 3.85 19.32 0.45
CA PHE A 431 4.85 19.99 -0.37
C PHE A 431 4.28 20.41 -1.74
N LEU A 432 3.59 19.50 -2.43
CA LEU A 432 2.99 19.79 -3.73
C LEU A 432 1.91 20.86 -3.62
N GLN A 433 1.07 20.78 -2.60
CA GLN A 433 0.02 21.78 -2.35
C GLN A 433 0.59 23.16 -2.00
N LYS A 434 1.61 23.21 -1.14
CA LYS A 434 2.26 24.48 -0.74
C LYS A 434 2.91 25.22 -1.93
N ASN A 435 3.37 24.45 -2.93
CA ASN A 435 4.10 24.99 -4.08
C ASN A 435 3.27 25.02 -5.37
N ASP A 436 1.95 24.82 -5.31
CA ASP A 436 1.02 24.78 -6.46
C ASP A 436 1.47 23.81 -7.58
N LEU A 437 2.07 22.69 -7.20
CA LEU A 437 2.55 21.67 -8.12
C LEU A 437 1.46 20.65 -8.45
N SER A 438 1.57 20.03 -9.63
CA SER A 438 0.63 19.00 -10.05
C SER A 438 0.62 17.80 -9.09
N PRO A 439 -0.55 17.33 -8.65
CA PRO A 439 -0.67 16.11 -7.84
C PRO A 439 -0.08 14.85 -8.49
N MET A 440 0.17 14.86 -9.79
CA MET A 440 0.81 13.75 -10.51
C MET A 440 2.23 13.47 -10.03
N PHE A 441 2.91 14.42 -9.40
CA PHE A 441 4.24 14.24 -8.83
C PHE A 441 4.23 13.60 -7.43
N LEU A 442 3.05 13.27 -6.88
CA LEU A 442 2.92 12.76 -5.52
C LEU A 442 3.78 11.53 -5.26
N ASP A 443 3.73 10.54 -6.16
CA ASP A 443 4.53 9.32 -6.04
C ASP A 443 6.03 9.58 -6.14
N GLN A 444 6.42 10.44 -7.07
CA GLN A 444 7.83 10.77 -7.27
C GLN A 444 8.42 11.43 -6.02
N VAL A 445 7.69 12.38 -5.44
CA VAL A 445 8.14 13.08 -4.23
C VAL A 445 8.09 12.18 -3.00
N ALA A 446 7.05 11.38 -2.82
CA ALA A 446 6.96 10.45 -1.71
C ALA A 446 8.05 9.37 -1.77
N ASN A 447 8.27 8.76 -2.94
CA ASN A 447 9.34 7.78 -3.14
C ASN A 447 10.72 8.41 -2.96
N PHE A 448 10.93 9.64 -3.42
CA PHE A 448 12.18 10.37 -3.17
C PHE A 448 12.44 10.54 -1.66
N ILE A 449 11.43 10.91 -0.86
CA ILE A 449 11.55 10.99 0.60
C ILE A 449 11.94 9.63 1.16
N ILE A 450 11.19 8.58 0.80
CA ILE A 450 11.39 7.20 1.28
C ILE A 450 12.82 6.73 0.96
N GLU A 451 13.27 6.90 -0.28
CA GLU A 451 14.61 6.47 -0.71
C GLU A 451 15.73 7.18 0.02
N ASN A 452 15.57 8.48 0.28
CA ASN A 452 16.60 9.30 0.92
C ASN A 452 16.56 9.25 2.47
N THR A 453 15.57 8.57 3.07
CA THR A 453 15.44 8.40 4.53
C THR A 453 15.64 6.96 4.99
N LYS A 454 15.82 5.98 4.11
CA LYS A 454 16.04 4.54 4.41
C LYS A 454 17.26 4.23 5.31
N GLY A 455 18.10 5.19 5.62
CA GLY A 455 19.29 5.03 6.48
C GLY A 455 19.06 5.24 7.98
N HIS A 456 17.88 5.63 8.41
CA HIS A 456 17.53 5.85 9.82
C HIS A 456 16.50 4.85 10.32
N VAL A 457 16.84 3.56 10.27
CA VAL A 457 16.23 2.62 11.20
C VAL A 457 16.83 2.95 12.57
N VAL A 458 16.06 3.54 13.44
CA VAL A 458 16.39 3.61 14.87
C VAL A 458 16.51 2.17 15.32
N GLY A 459 17.74 1.70 15.50
CA GLY A 459 18.02 0.42 16.12
C GLY A 459 17.31 0.39 17.49
N PRO A 460 16.91 -0.80 17.99
CA PRO A 460 16.25 -0.88 19.28
C PRO A 460 17.15 -0.17 20.29
N ALA A 461 16.56 0.78 21.02
CA ALA A 461 17.23 1.44 22.14
C ALA A 461 17.81 0.34 23.02
N GLN A 462 19.13 0.34 23.21
CA GLN A 462 19.74 -0.56 24.17
C GLN A 462 19.06 -0.30 25.51
N PRO A 463 18.60 -1.33 26.21
CA PRO A 463 18.04 -1.15 27.52
C PRO A 463 19.12 -0.49 28.40
N SER A 464 18.87 0.71 28.86
CA SER A 464 19.61 1.30 29.95
C SER A 464 19.57 0.27 31.09
N GLY A 465 20.75 -0.22 31.52
CA GLY A 465 20.89 -1.26 32.52
C GLY A 465 20.30 -0.81 33.86
N GLY A 466 19.05 -1.09 34.07
CA GLY A 466 18.34 -1.03 35.33
C GLY A 466 17.70 -2.39 35.59
N ASP A 467 17.66 -2.81 36.83
CA ASP A 467 17.01 -4.03 37.27
C ASP A 467 15.54 -4.00 36.80
N PRO A 468 15.06 -5.01 36.06
CA PRO A 468 13.70 -5.06 35.53
C PRO A 468 12.59 -5.14 36.59
N LEU A 469 12.93 -5.34 37.86
CA LEU A 469 12.01 -5.45 38.98
C LEU A 469 12.04 -4.24 39.95
N THR A 470 13.13 -3.50 40.00
CA THR A 470 13.30 -2.39 40.98
C THR A 470 13.56 -1.03 40.35
N GLY A 471 14.01 -0.97 39.09
CA GLY A 471 14.31 0.28 38.38
C GLY A 471 15.57 1.00 38.84
N GLU A 472 16.40 0.41 39.72
CA GLU A 472 17.65 1.01 40.24
C GLU A 472 18.82 0.74 39.30
N ALA A 473 19.63 1.78 39.07
CA ALA A 473 20.84 1.70 38.27
C ALA A 473 21.91 0.88 39.02
N ILE A 474 22.46 -0.13 38.40
CA ILE A 474 23.59 -0.88 38.90
C ILE A 474 24.83 0.01 38.80
N MET A 475 25.41 0.34 39.97
CA MET A 475 26.70 1.05 40.04
C MET A 475 27.85 0.23 39.48
#